data_4d50ce71b780cb71da7e607893cce7fd
#
_entry.id   4d50ce71b780cb71da7e607893cce7fd
#
_cell.length_a   1.000
_cell.length_b   1.000
_cell.length_c   1.000
_cell.angle_alpha   90.00
_cell.angle_beta   90.00
_cell.angle_gamma   90.00
#
_symmetry.space_group_name_H-M   'P 1'
#
loop_
_entity.id
_entity.type
_entity.pdbx_description
1 polymer ?
#
loop_
_entity_poly.entity_id
_entity_poly.type
_entity_poly.pdbx_seq_one_letter_code
_entity_poly.pdbx_strand_id
1 'polypeptide(L)'
;MPVATPEVYAEMLNRAKAGQFAYPAINCTSSQTIIAALEGFTQAESDGIIQFSWGGAQYASGQSVKDMVTGAVALAEFTKVVAEKYPVNVALHTDHCPSQHLDGYIRPCLLYTSRCV
;
A
#
# COMPACT_ATOMS: atom_id res chain seq x y z
N MET A 1 -11.09 -6.26 -7.17
CA MET A 1 -11.43 -6.00 -5.77
C MET A 1 -10.78 -4.72 -5.32
N PRO A 2 -11.44 -3.94 -4.47
CA PRO A 2 -10.83 -2.72 -3.93
C PRO A 2 -9.70 -3.05 -2.95
N VAL A 3 -9.08 -2.00 -2.44
CA VAL A 3 -8.12 -2.12 -1.34
C VAL A 3 -8.80 -2.78 -0.14
N ALA A 4 -8.09 -3.70 0.49
CA ALA A 4 -8.61 -4.49 1.59
C ALA A 4 -9.06 -3.63 2.78
N THR A 5 -10.23 -3.94 3.31
CA THR A 5 -10.66 -3.42 4.60
C THR A 5 -9.89 -4.14 5.72
N PRO A 6 -9.93 -3.64 6.96
CA PRO A 6 -9.30 -4.35 8.07
C PRO A 6 -9.77 -5.81 8.19
N GLU A 7 -11.04 -6.07 7.94
CA GLU A 7 -11.61 -7.42 7.98
C GLU A 7 -11.04 -8.31 6.89
N VAL A 8 -10.96 -7.81 5.66
CA VAL A 8 -10.37 -8.55 4.54
C VAL A 8 -8.89 -8.78 4.78
N TYR A 9 -8.18 -7.80 5.32
CA TYR A 9 -6.77 -7.96 5.65
C TYR A 9 -6.57 -9.06 6.71
N ALA A 10 -7.41 -9.09 7.73
CA ALA A 10 -7.37 -10.16 8.75
C ALA A 10 -7.59 -11.53 8.11
N GLU A 11 -8.52 -11.66 7.17
CA GLU A 11 -8.73 -12.90 6.43
C GLU A 11 -7.52 -13.30 5.60
N MET A 12 -6.86 -12.34 4.95
CA MET A 12 -5.63 -12.59 4.21
C MET A 12 -4.56 -13.19 5.14
N LEU A 13 -4.36 -12.58 6.31
CA LEU A 13 -3.38 -13.05 7.28
C LEU A 13 -3.72 -14.44 7.82
N ASN A 14 -4.99 -14.71 8.09
CA ASN A 14 -5.43 -16.02 8.55
C ASN A 14 -5.18 -17.09 7.49
N ARG A 15 -5.44 -16.79 6.22
CA ARG A 15 -5.16 -17.73 5.12
C ARG A 15 -3.65 -17.99 4.98
N ALA A 16 -2.84 -16.96 5.12
CA ALA A 16 -1.40 -17.10 5.06
C ALA A 16 -0.88 -17.98 6.18
N LYS A 17 -1.39 -17.78 7.40
CA LYS A 17 -1.02 -18.59 8.55
C LYS A 17 -1.43 -20.05 8.37
N ALA A 18 -2.66 -20.30 7.95
CA ALA A 18 -3.17 -21.66 7.75
C ALA A 18 -2.44 -22.38 6.61
N GLY A 19 -2.12 -21.67 5.53
CA GLY A 19 -1.41 -22.22 4.38
C GLY A 19 0.11 -22.22 4.51
N GLN A 20 0.65 -21.64 5.58
CA GLN A 20 2.08 -21.54 5.83
C GLN A 20 2.83 -20.83 4.70
N PHE A 21 2.28 -19.68 4.27
CA PHE A 21 2.92 -18.82 3.27
C PHE A 21 2.89 -17.37 3.72
N ALA A 22 3.64 -16.51 3.02
CA ALA A 22 3.64 -15.07 3.25
C ALA A 22 3.23 -14.34 1.97
N TYR A 23 2.58 -13.20 2.12
CA TYR A 23 2.31 -12.34 0.98
C TYR A 23 3.52 -11.49 0.63
N PRO A 24 3.75 -11.22 -0.65
CA PRO A 24 4.75 -10.24 -1.02
C PRO A 24 4.27 -8.85 -0.60
N ALA A 25 5.16 -8.05 -0.07
CA ALA A 25 4.93 -6.65 0.25
C ALA A 25 5.88 -5.82 -0.62
N ILE A 26 5.32 -5.17 -1.64
CA ILE A 26 6.10 -4.51 -2.67
C ILE A 26 6.11 -3.01 -2.43
N ASN A 27 7.30 -2.44 -2.25
CA ASN A 27 7.45 -0.99 -2.17
C ASN A 27 7.23 -0.37 -3.54
N CYS A 28 6.29 0.56 -3.62
CA CYS A 28 5.95 1.24 -4.86
C CYS A 28 6.18 2.74 -4.70
N THR A 29 6.76 3.35 -5.73
CA THR A 29 7.09 4.77 -5.73
C THR A 29 6.47 5.52 -6.91
N SER A 30 5.73 4.83 -7.76
CA SER A 30 5.12 5.42 -8.95
C SER A 30 3.87 4.66 -9.35
N SER A 31 3.07 5.28 -10.22
CA SER A 31 1.90 4.62 -10.80
C SER A 31 2.30 3.36 -11.57
N GLN A 32 3.42 3.38 -12.29
CA GLN A 32 3.90 2.22 -13.06
C GLN A 32 4.26 1.05 -12.14
N THR A 33 4.93 1.31 -11.02
CA THR A 33 5.30 0.23 -10.09
C THR A 33 4.08 -0.35 -9.40
N ILE A 34 3.08 0.46 -9.09
CA ILE A 34 1.80 -0.02 -8.55
C ILE A 34 1.11 -0.95 -9.55
N ILE A 35 1.00 -0.53 -10.81
CA ILE A 35 0.38 -1.35 -11.86
C ILE A 35 1.17 -2.64 -12.06
N ALA A 36 2.50 -2.57 -12.09
CA ALA A 36 3.34 -3.76 -12.23
C ALA A 36 3.10 -4.76 -11.09
N ALA A 37 2.98 -4.28 -9.86
CA ALA A 37 2.69 -5.12 -8.71
C ALA A 37 1.31 -5.78 -8.84
N LEU A 38 0.28 -5.03 -9.19
CA LEU A 38 -1.08 -5.55 -9.37
C LEU A 38 -1.13 -6.60 -10.48
N GLU A 39 -0.43 -6.36 -11.59
CA GLU A 39 -0.32 -7.35 -12.68
C GLU A 39 0.37 -8.62 -12.20
N GLY A 40 1.45 -8.48 -11.44
CA GLY A 40 2.19 -9.62 -10.89
C GLY A 40 1.33 -10.45 -9.93
N PHE A 41 0.60 -9.80 -9.03
CA PHE A 41 -0.33 -10.49 -8.12
C PHE A 41 -1.40 -11.24 -8.90
N THR A 42 -1.96 -10.61 -9.93
CA THR A 42 -2.99 -11.21 -10.77
C THR A 42 -2.46 -12.44 -11.52
N GLN A 43 -1.27 -12.33 -12.11
CA GLN A 43 -0.64 -13.46 -12.82
C GLN A 43 -0.34 -14.62 -11.87
N ALA A 44 0.04 -14.31 -10.64
CA ALA A 44 0.32 -15.33 -9.63
C ALA A 44 -0.96 -15.87 -8.96
N GLU A 45 -2.10 -15.32 -9.28
CA GLU A 45 -3.38 -15.64 -8.62
C GLU A 45 -3.27 -15.52 -7.09
N SER A 46 -2.60 -14.47 -6.63
CA SER A 46 -2.32 -14.24 -5.22
C SER A 46 -2.71 -12.84 -4.81
N ASP A 47 -3.25 -12.71 -3.61
CA ASP A 47 -3.36 -11.41 -2.97
C ASP A 47 -1.96 -10.88 -2.66
N GLY A 48 -1.85 -9.59 -2.36
CA GLY A 48 -0.56 -8.99 -2.07
C GLY A 48 -0.67 -7.71 -1.27
N ILE A 49 0.47 -7.16 -0.94
CA ILE A 49 0.58 -5.93 -0.16
C ILE A 49 1.37 -4.92 -0.98
N ILE A 50 0.79 -3.74 -1.15
CA ILE A 50 1.48 -2.59 -1.74
C ILE A 50 1.83 -1.64 -0.60
N GLN A 51 3.09 -1.25 -0.50
CA GLN A 51 3.53 -0.41 0.60
C GLN A 51 4.28 0.82 0.12
N PHE A 52 4.15 1.87 0.91
CA PHE A 52 4.77 3.16 0.66
C PHE A 52 5.59 3.56 1.88
N SER A 53 6.90 3.49 1.77
CA SER A 53 7.77 4.00 2.82
C SER A 53 7.69 5.53 2.85
N TRP A 54 8.09 6.13 3.97
CA TRP A 54 8.09 7.60 4.06
C TRP A 54 8.99 8.24 3.00
N GLY A 55 10.13 7.61 2.71
CA GLY A 55 11.06 8.10 1.67
C GLY A 55 10.50 7.94 0.27
N GLY A 56 9.86 6.81 -0.02
CA GLY A 56 9.20 6.57 -1.30
C GLY A 56 8.03 7.53 -1.52
N ALA A 57 7.26 7.79 -0.48
CA ALA A 57 6.16 8.74 -0.53
C ALA A 57 6.67 10.17 -0.76
N GLN A 58 7.74 10.55 -0.07
CA GLN A 58 8.38 11.85 -0.29
C GLN A 58 8.85 12.01 -1.74
N TYR A 59 9.48 10.97 -2.27
CA TYR A 59 9.89 10.95 -3.68
C TYR A 59 8.71 11.14 -4.63
N ALA A 60 7.60 10.44 -4.36
CA ALA A 60 6.41 10.49 -5.21
C ALA A 60 5.73 11.86 -5.23
N SER A 61 5.96 12.69 -4.21
CA SER A 61 5.40 14.05 -4.16
C SER A 61 6.16 15.05 -5.02
N GLY A 62 7.33 14.70 -5.53
CA GLY A 62 8.15 15.57 -6.37
C GLY A 62 9.35 16.16 -5.65
N GLN A 63 10.38 16.48 -6.43
CA GLN A 63 11.67 16.92 -5.91
C GLN A 63 11.63 18.26 -5.18
N SER A 64 10.72 19.15 -5.57
CA SER A 64 10.62 20.47 -4.95
C SER A 64 9.65 20.48 -3.77
N VAL A 65 8.63 19.61 -3.81
CA VAL A 65 7.61 19.53 -2.74
C VAL A 65 8.12 18.73 -1.55
N LYS A 66 8.62 17.53 -1.79
CA LYS A 66 9.20 16.63 -0.77
C LYS A 66 8.30 16.46 0.44
N ASP A 67 7.03 16.19 0.20
CA ASP A 67 6.05 15.99 1.26
C ASP A 67 5.57 14.53 1.27
N MET A 68 6.00 13.79 2.29
CA MET A 68 5.70 12.37 2.41
C MET A 68 4.20 12.08 2.55
N VAL A 69 3.44 12.98 3.18
CA VAL A 69 1.98 12.82 3.30
C VAL A 69 1.31 12.96 1.94
N THR A 70 1.65 14.00 1.21
CA THR A 70 1.11 14.23 -0.14
C THR A 70 1.38 13.03 -1.05
N GLY A 71 2.61 12.54 -1.04
CA GLY A 71 2.99 11.38 -1.87
C GLY A 71 2.25 10.12 -1.48
N ALA A 72 2.14 9.84 -0.18
CA ALA A 72 1.43 8.66 0.29
C ALA A 72 -0.06 8.71 -0.04
N VAL A 73 -0.70 9.85 0.16
CA VAL A 73 -2.12 10.03 -0.17
C VAL A 73 -2.35 9.85 -1.67
N ALA A 74 -1.51 10.47 -2.49
CA ALA A 74 -1.63 10.36 -3.95
C ALA A 74 -1.48 8.90 -4.42
N LEU A 75 -0.47 8.18 -3.91
CA LEU A 75 -0.25 6.78 -4.28
C LEU A 75 -1.37 5.88 -3.77
N ALA A 76 -1.86 6.12 -2.56
CA ALA A 76 -2.96 5.35 -1.99
C ALA A 76 -4.25 5.57 -2.78
N GLU A 77 -4.59 6.79 -3.13
CA GLU A 77 -5.77 7.10 -3.92
C GLU A 77 -5.67 6.49 -5.32
N PHE A 78 -4.50 6.58 -5.95
CA PHE A 78 -4.27 5.91 -7.23
C PHE A 78 -4.51 4.40 -7.11
N THR A 79 -3.94 3.78 -6.08
CA THR A 79 -4.10 2.33 -5.87
C THR A 79 -5.57 1.95 -5.67
N LYS A 80 -6.30 2.74 -4.88
CA LYS A 80 -7.73 2.48 -4.64
C LYS A 80 -8.53 2.48 -5.93
N VAL A 81 -8.22 3.40 -6.84
CA VAL A 81 -8.92 3.51 -8.12
C VAL A 81 -8.60 2.34 -9.03
N VAL A 82 -7.32 2.06 -9.24
CA VAL A 82 -6.92 1.03 -10.23
C VAL A 82 -7.13 -0.38 -9.73
N ALA A 83 -7.01 -0.63 -8.43
CA ALA A 83 -7.18 -1.97 -7.85
C ALA A 83 -8.58 -2.54 -8.06
N GLU A 84 -9.58 -1.70 -8.26
CA GLU A 84 -10.96 -2.13 -8.55
C GLU A 84 -11.04 -3.04 -9.78
N LYS A 85 -10.11 -2.92 -10.69
CA LYS A 85 -10.11 -3.67 -11.95
C LYS A 85 -9.30 -4.96 -11.91
N TYR A 86 -8.68 -5.26 -10.79
CA TYR A 86 -7.85 -6.46 -10.63
C TYR A 86 -8.56 -7.46 -9.71
N PRO A 87 -8.54 -8.76 -10.04
CA PRO A 87 -9.29 -9.79 -9.30
C PRO A 87 -8.51 -10.33 -8.09
N VAL A 88 -7.83 -9.46 -7.37
CA VAL A 88 -7.05 -9.83 -6.17
C VAL A 88 -7.31 -8.83 -5.05
N ASN A 89 -7.16 -9.26 -3.82
CA ASN A 89 -7.20 -8.36 -2.67
C ASN A 89 -5.82 -7.73 -2.47
N VAL A 90 -5.82 -6.43 -2.22
CA VAL A 90 -4.58 -5.68 -2.02
C VAL A 90 -4.68 -4.92 -0.71
N ALA A 91 -3.74 -5.15 0.18
CA ALA A 91 -3.60 -4.35 1.39
C ALA A 91 -2.61 -3.21 1.14
N LEU A 92 -2.87 -2.06 1.74
CA LEU A 92 -1.94 -0.94 1.75
C LEU A 92 -1.17 -0.92 3.06
N HIS A 93 0.12 -0.68 2.99
CA HIS A 93 1.01 -0.69 4.15
C HIS A 93 1.99 0.48 4.07
N THR A 94 2.28 1.09 5.21
CA THR A 94 3.21 2.23 5.27
C THR A 94 4.67 1.81 5.42
N ASP A 95 4.92 0.51 5.44
CA ASP A 95 6.25 -0.02 5.74
C ASP A 95 6.69 0.41 7.16
N HIS A 96 7.91 0.15 7.55
CA HIS A 96 8.37 0.60 8.85
C HIS A 96 8.65 2.11 8.83
N CYS A 97 8.34 2.77 9.94
CA CYS A 97 8.49 4.21 10.06
C CYS A 97 9.32 4.53 11.30
N PRO A 98 10.43 5.29 11.16
CA PRO A 98 11.18 5.75 12.33
C PRO A 98 10.29 6.59 13.23
N SER A 99 10.51 6.52 14.54
CA SER A 99 9.70 7.25 15.52
C SER A 99 9.64 8.76 15.25
N GLN A 100 10.70 9.32 14.68
CA GLN A 100 10.77 10.74 14.34
C GLN A 100 9.80 11.17 13.24
N HIS A 101 9.26 10.23 12.46
CA HIS A 101 8.32 10.50 11.38
C HIS A 101 6.87 10.10 11.72
N LEU A 102 6.60 9.60 12.93
CA LEU A 102 5.24 9.17 13.28
C LEU A 102 4.23 10.30 13.17
N ASP A 103 4.54 11.47 13.75
CA ASP A 103 3.63 12.62 13.70
C ASP A 103 3.55 13.27 12.33
N GLY A 104 4.63 13.23 11.55
CA GLY A 104 4.68 13.86 10.22
C GLY A 104 4.21 12.95 9.09
N TYR A 105 4.17 11.65 9.29
CA TYR A 105 3.83 10.69 8.25
C TYR A 105 2.64 9.81 8.62
N ILE A 106 2.78 8.98 9.66
CA ILE A 106 1.77 7.95 9.97
C ILE A 106 0.44 8.59 10.38
N ARG A 107 0.45 9.53 11.31
CA ARG A 107 -0.78 10.14 11.80
C ARG A 107 -1.56 10.87 10.71
N PRO A 108 -0.93 11.75 9.90
CA PRO A 108 -1.64 12.38 8.78
C PRO A 108 -2.14 11.39 7.73
N CYS A 109 -1.35 10.35 7.41
CA CYS A 109 -1.77 9.31 6.48
C CYS A 109 -3.05 8.61 6.93
N LEU A 110 -3.16 8.27 8.21
CA LEU A 110 -4.33 7.61 8.76
C LEU A 110 -5.56 8.52 8.74
N LEU A 111 -5.38 9.83 8.83
CA LEU A 111 -6.49 10.77 8.72
C LEU A 111 -7.06 10.84 7.30
N TYR A 112 -6.21 10.75 6.29
CA TYR A 112 -6.63 10.82 4.88
C TYR A 112 -7.02 9.46 4.31
N THR A 113 -6.37 8.38 4.75
CA THR A 113 -6.68 7.05 4.25
C THR A 113 -6.95 6.13 5.43
N SER A 114 -8.21 5.93 5.76
CA SER A 114 -8.61 5.00 6.83
C SER A 114 -8.26 3.53 6.54
N ARG A 115 -7.56 3.25 5.45
CA ARG A 115 -7.23 1.90 4.98
C ARG A 115 -5.74 1.60 4.92
N CYS A 116 -4.89 2.51 5.40
CA CYS A 116 -3.48 2.19 5.61
C CYS A 116 -3.35 1.32 6.85
N VAL A 117 -2.69 0.22 6.71
CA VAL A 117 -2.41 -0.71 7.82
C VAL A 117 -0.93 -0.73 8.15
#